data_19bbd71d74fea1eced74de3077d747fd
#
_entry.id   19bbd71d74fea1eced74de3077d747fd
#
_cell.length_a   1.000
_cell.length_b   1.000
_cell.length_c   1.000
_cell.angle_alpha   90.00
_cell.angle_beta   90.00
_cell.angle_gamma   90.00
#
_symmetry.space_group_name_H-M   'P 1'
#
loop_
_entity.id
_entity.type
_entity.pdbx_description
1 polymer ?
#
loop_
_entity_poly.entity_id
_entity_poly.type
_entity_poly.pdbx_seq_one_letter_code
_entity_poly.pdbx_strand_id
1 'polypeptide(L)'
;EPYEAPMKPFGGTEGFAWTPDSKSIAYTCRKKTGLEYSISTNSDIYLYDTETKITKNLTEGMMGYDTHPSFSPDGRYLAWMSMERDGYESDKNRLFVMDIQNGEKKYLTDEFDYSLDMLNWAEDGQSIYFLSVYQGIEQIFNIHIDDKKIEQITTGQVDYADIKPINDNQLIVLQHSFSKPDEIYSINLNNKAITELSFENKETLDQITMGKVEERWIATTDNKKMLTWIIYPPHFDPNKKYPALLYCQGGPQSPVSQFWSYRWNLQLMAANGYVIVAPNRRGLYGFGQEWLEQISGGYGGQNMKDYF
;
A
#
# COMPACT_ATOMS: atom_id res chain seq x y z
N GLU A 1 -15.50 -9.91 22.80
CA GLU A 1 -15.44 -8.47 22.94
C GLU A 1 -16.79 -7.83 22.62
N PRO A 2 -17.25 -6.82 23.38
CA PRO A 2 -18.47 -6.06 23.05
C PRO A 2 -18.23 -4.99 21.95
N TYR A 3 -17.02 -4.90 21.41
CA TYR A 3 -16.60 -3.97 20.37
C TYR A 3 -16.34 -4.69 19.06
N GLU A 4 -16.24 -3.94 17.96
CA GLU A 4 -16.03 -4.53 16.63
C GLU A 4 -14.60 -5.00 16.42
N ALA A 5 -14.44 -6.31 16.16
CA ALA A 5 -13.22 -6.95 15.70
C ALA A 5 -13.61 -8.07 14.71
N PRO A 6 -13.29 -7.96 13.39
CA PRO A 6 -12.59 -6.85 12.74
C PRO A 6 -13.37 -5.55 12.74
N MET A 7 -12.67 -4.43 12.58
CA MET A 7 -13.29 -3.10 12.54
C MET A 7 -14.08 -2.90 11.26
N LYS A 8 -15.30 -2.41 11.37
CA LYS A 8 -16.10 -2.04 10.19
C LYS A 8 -15.73 -0.63 9.70
N PRO A 9 -15.96 -0.35 8.40
CA PRO A 9 -16.55 -1.23 7.38
C PRO A 9 -15.52 -2.09 6.63
N PHE A 10 -14.21 -1.91 6.81
CA PHE A 10 -13.17 -2.44 5.92
C PHE A 10 -12.24 -3.47 6.57
N GLY A 11 -12.32 -3.68 7.88
CA GLY A 11 -11.44 -4.64 8.56
C GLY A 11 -11.76 -6.10 8.19
N GLY A 12 -10.72 -6.90 8.03
CA GLY A 12 -10.76 -8.29 7.66
C GLY A 12 -9.75 -9.14 8.44
N THR A 13 -9.23 -10.18 7.82
CA THR A 13 -8.26 -11.11 8.42
C THR A 13 -6.93 -10.47 8.76
N GLU A 14 -6.56 -9.39 8.11
CA GLU A 14 -5.38 -8.57 8.39
C GLU A 14 -5.41 -7.91 9.77
N GLY A 15 -6.61 -7.80 10.36
CA GLY A 15 -6.79 -7.29 11.73
C GLY A 15 -6.42 -8.30 12.83
N PHE A 16 -5.99 -9.52 12.51
CA PHE A 16 -5.70 -10.59 13.47
C PHE A 16 -4.38 -11.28 13.19
N ALA A 17 -3.66 -11.64 14.23
CA ALA A 17 -2.46 -12.48 14.14
C ALA A 17 -2.38 -13.44 15.32
N TRP A 18 -2.21 -14.72 15.05
CA TRP A 18 -1.88 -15.70 16.08
C TRP A 18 -0.41 -15.63 16.44
N THR A 19 -0.09 -15.80 17.72
CA THR A 19 1.29 -16.11 18.10
C THR A 19 1.73 -17.44 17.48
N PRO A 20 3.01 -17.62 17.11
CA PRO A 20 3.48 -18.87 16.49
C PRO A 20 3.21 -20.13 17.32
N ASP A 21 3.15 -19.99 18.64
CA ASP A 21 2.80 -21.09 19.57
C ASP A 21 1.29 -21.34 19.70
N SER A 22 0.47 -20.55 19.01
CA SER A 22 -1.00 -20.62 19.01
C SER A 22 -1.67 -20.40 20.37
N LYS A 23 -0.99 -19.77 21.33
CA LYS A 23 -1.54 -19.52 22.68
C LYS A 23 -2.22 -18.17 22.83
N SER A 24 -1.87 -17.20 21.98
CA SER A 24 -2.45 -15.88 22.03
C SER A 24 -2.82 -15.37 20.63
N ILE A 25 -3.74 -14.43 20.58
CA ILE A 25 -4.14 -13.74 19.37
C ILE A 25 -3.99 -12.23 19.57
N ALA A 26 -3.23 -11.59 18.68
CA ALA A 26 -3.24 -10.14 18.54
C ALA A 26 -4.40 -9.72 17.63
N TYR A 27 -5.09 -8.64 17.97
CA TYR A 27 -6.18 -8.13 17.15
C TYR A 27 -6.30 -6.63 17.25
N THR A 28 -6.69 -6.00 16.15
CA THR A 28 -7.02 -4.59 16.06
C THR A 28 -8.44 -4.35 16.55
N CYS A 29 -8.62 -3.37 17.45
CA CYS A 29 -9.94 -3.00 17.92
C CYS A 29 -10.00 -1.54 18.34
N ARG A 30 -11.09 -0.86 17.97
CA ARG A 30 -11.42 0.48 18.47
C ARG A 30 -12.45 0.36 19.60
N LYS A 31 -11.99 0.40 20.86
CA LYS A 31 -12.86 0.27 22.05
C LYS A 31 -13.55 1.58 22.39
N LYS A 32 -14.33 2.11 21.45
CA LYS A 32 -15.12 3.33 21.58
C LYS A 32 -16.58 3.04 21.22
N THR A 33 -17.50 3.88 21.68
CA THR A 33 -18.94 3.75 21.42
C THR A 33 -19.59 5.10 21.14
N GLY A 34 -20.77 5.07 20.52
CA GLY A 34 -21.56 6.28 20.28
C GLY A 34 -20.81 7.32 19.45
N LEU A 35 -20.83 8.57 19.91
CA LEU A 35 -20.21 9.69 19.21
C LEU A 35 -18.68 9.53 19.09
N GLU A 36 -18.01 9.06 20.12
CA GLU A 36 -16.56 8.86 20.09
C GLU A 36 -16.14 7.89 18.96
N TYR A 37 -16.92 6.82 18.76
CA TYR A 37 -16.66 5.88 17.67
C TYR A 37 -16.74 6.54 16.27
N SER A 38 -17.61 7.56 16.12
CA SER A 38 -17.83 8.22 14.84
C SER A 38 -16.80 9.28 14.49
N ILE A 39 -16.12 9.85 15.49
CA ILE A 39 -15.16 10.96 15.28
C ILE A 39 -13.69 10.55 15.47
N SER A 40 -13.43 9.46 16.19
CA SER A 40 -12.07 8.99 16.46
C SER A 40 -11.71 7.86 15.49
N THR A 41 -10.50 7.90 14.95
CA THR A 41 -9.88 6.81 14.19
C THR A 41 -8.95 5.95 15.06
N ASN A 42 -8.74 6.33 16.31
CA ASN A 42 -7.84 5.64 17.22
C ASN A 42 -8.29 4.20 17.46
N SER A 43 -7.49 3.25 16.98
CA SER A 43 -7.58 1.83 17.26
C SER A 43 -6.29 1.35 17.90
N ASP A 44 -6.41 0.36 18.78
CA ASP A 44 -5.28 -0.26 19.45
C ASP A 44 -5.14 -1.72 19.04
N ILE A 45 -3.94 -2.26 19.23
CA ILE A 45 -3.65 -3.69 19.12
C ILE A 45 -3.74 -4.32 20.52
N TYR A 46 -4.61 -5.29 20.65
CA TYR A 46 -4.84 -6.06 21.85
C TYR A 46 -4.28 -7.47 21.69
N LEU A 47 -3.66 -7.99 22.75
CA LEU A 47 -3.21 -9.38 22.83
C LEU A 47 -4.13 -10.12 23.82
N TYR A 48 -4.83 -11.14 23.33
CA TYR A 48 -5.67 -12.03 24.10
C TYR A 48 -4.99 -13.37 24.31
N ASP A 49 -4.77 -13.74 25.57
CA ASP A 49 -4.23 -15.04 25.96
C ASP A 49 -5.38 -16.06 26.07
N THR A 50 -5.28 -17.16 25.34
CA THR A 50 -6.35 -18.17 25.26
C THR A 50 -6.45 -19.07 26.48
N GLU A 51 -5.41 -19.19 27.29
CA GLU A 51 -5.38 -20.00 28.54
C GLU A 51 -5.91 -19.18 29.71
N THR A 52 -5.30 -18.02 29.96
CA THR A 52 -5.65 -17.13 31.08
C THR A 52 -6.89 -16.29 30.86
N LYS A 53 -7.33 -16.13 29.60
CA LYS A 53 -8.44 -15.25 29.18
C LYS A 53 -8.20 -13.76 29.47
N ILE A 54 -6.95 -13.37 29.63
CA ILE A 54 -6.56 -11.98 29.88
C ILE A 54 -6.30 -11.28 28.54
N THR A 55 -6.80 -10.06 28.42
CA THR A 55 -6.51 -9.16 27.30
C THR A 55 -5.61 -8.02 27.74
N LYS A 56 -4.52 -7.78 27.02
CA LYS A 56 -3.59 -6.66 27.24
C LYS A 56 -3.63 -5.72 26.04
N ASN A 57 -3.71 -4.40 26.29
CA ASN A 57 -3.49 -3.39 25.25
C ASN A 57 -1.98 -3.24 25.00
N LEU A 58 -1.53 -3.44 23.77
CA LEU A 58 -0.12 -3.36 23.41
C LEU A 58 0.29 -1.98 22.89
N THR A 59 -0.65 -1.19 22.37
CA THR A 59 -0.38 0.13 21.77
C THR A 59 -1.01 1.28 22.53
N GLU A 60 -1.35 1.06 23.82
CA GLU A 60 -1.91 2.09 24.70
C GLU A 60 -1.10 3.39 24.64
N GLY A 61 -1.81 4.51 24.42
CA GLY A 61 -1.23 5.85 24.30
C GLY A 61 -0.74 6.24 22.89
N MET A 62 -0.78 5.34 21.92
CA MET A 62 -0.64 5.68 20.51
C MET A 62 -1.98 6.19 19.97
N MET A 63 -1.93 7.27 19.14
CA MET A 63 -3.13 7.97 18.70
C MET A 63 -3.38 7.77 17.23
N GLY A 64 -4.39 7.34 16.71
CA GLY A 64 -4.67 7.08 15.30
C GLY A 64 -4.89 5.60 15.05
N TYR A 65 -4.73 5.16 13.80
CA TYR A 65 -4.92 3.77 13.44
C TYR A 65 -3.70 2.92 13.76
N ASP A 66 -3.81 1.98 14.73
CA ASP A 66 -2.89 0.86 14.90
C ASP A 66 -3.54 -0.40 14.33
N THR A 67 -2.98 -0.95 13.27
CA THR A 67 -3.59 -2.02 12.46
C THR A 67 -2.55 -3.05 11.97
N HIS A 68 -3.03 -4.15 11.37
CA HIS A 68 -2.17 -5.15 10.71
C HIS A 68 -1.11 -5.75 11.65
N PRO A 69 -1.49 -6.29 12.83
CA PRO A 69 -0.54 -6.96 13.70
C PRO A 69 0.06 -8.18 12.98
N SER A 70 1.39 -8.35 13.09
CA SER A 70 2.11 -9.47 12.49
C SER A 70 3.26 -9.91 13.38
N PHE A 71 3.28 -11.18 13.82
CA PHE A 71 4.36 -11.71 14.63
C PHE A 71 5.55 -12.16 13.77
N SER A 72 6.76 -11.95 14.28
CA SER A 72 7.95 -12.62 13.74
C SER A 72 7.82 -14.14 13.82
N PRO A 73 8.51 -14.92 12.95
CA PRO A 73 8.40 -16.39 12.95
C PRO A 73 8.73 -17.05 14.29
N ASP A 74 9.63 -16.46 15.06
CA ASP A 74 10.02 -16.93 16.40
C ASP A 74 9.08 -16.42 17.53
N GLY A 75 8.13 -15.52 17.21
CA GLY A 75 7.22 -14.91 18.16
C GLY A 75 7.82 -13.85 19.08
N ARG A 76 9.07 -13.50 18.88
CA ARG A 76 9.77 -12.50 19.72
C ARG A 76 9.24 -11.08 19.46
N TYR A 77 8.95 -10.75 18.22
CA TYR A 77 8.54 -9.42 17.82
C TYR A 77 7.11 -9.41 17.31
N LEU A 78 6.42 -8.30 17.56
CA LEU A 78 5.16 -7.92 16.92
C LEU A 78 5.39 -6.66 16.10
N ALA A 79 5.11 -6.73 14.80
CA ALA A 79 5.06 -5.58 13.90
C ALA A 79 3.62 -5.11 13.71
N TRP A 80 3.41 -3.82 13.44
CA TRP A 80 2.11 -3.27 13.06
C TRP A 80 2.25 -1.97 12.28
N MET A 81 1.20 -1.61 11.54
CA MET A 81 1.07 -0.30 10.90
C MET A 81 0.39 0.69 11.84
N SER A 82 0.84 1.94 11.82
CA SER A 82 0.33 2.99 12.69
C SER A 82 0.24 4.33 11.97
N MET A 83 -0.93 4.96 11.95
CA MET A 83 -1.08 6.39 11.67
C MET A 83 -0.81 7.21 12.95
N GLU A 84 -0.57 8.51 12.80
CA GLU A 84 -0.12 9.32 13.94
C GLU A 84 -1.26 9.99 14.70
N ARG A 85 -2.22 10.55 13.96
CA ARG A 85 -3.21 11.48 14.53
C ARG A 85 -4.59 10.85 14.63
N ASP A 86 -5.25 11.03 15.78
CA ASP A 86 -6.66 10.65 15.92
C ASP A 86 -7.57 11.51 15.04
N GLY A 87 -8.51 10.89 14.35
CA GLY A 87 -9.44 11.55 13.45
C GLY A 87 -8.83 12.08 12.15
N TYR A 88 -7.61 11.67 11.79
CA TYR A 88 -6.90 12.19 10.63
C TYR A 88 -6.39 11.08 9.71
N GLU A 89 -7.15 10.78 8.66
CA GLU A 89 -6.86 9.69 7.72
C GLU A 89 -5.88 10.07 6.58
N SER A 90 -5.36 11.31 6.56
CA SER A 90 -4.31 11.73 5.64
C SER A 90 -2.89 11.52 6.18
N ASP A 91 -2.75 10.78 7.28
CA ASP A 91 -1.45 10.34 7.75
C ASP A 91 -0.94 9.14 6.96
N LYS A 92 0.37 9.07 6.79
CA LYS A 92 1.02 7.86 6.25
C LYS A 92 0.97 6.71 7.25
N ASN A 93 0.84 5.49 6.75
CA ASN A 93 1.07 4.29 7.55
C ASN A 93 2.57 4.19 7.88
N ARG A 94 2.88 4.16 9.18
CA ARG A 94 4.22 3.98 9.75
C ARG A 94 4.40 2.55 10.20
N LEU A 95 5.62 2.01 10.19
CA LEU A 95 5.94 0.69 10.72
C LEU A 95 6.52 0.78 12.11
N PHE A 96 5.90 0.09 13.04
CA PHE A 96 6.40 -0.14 14.39
C PHE A 96 6.68 -1.61 14.63
N VAL A 97 7.65 -1.88 15.50
CA VAL A 97 7.95 -3.22 16.02
C VAL A 97 8.08 -3.14 17.53
N MET A 98 7.53 -4.12 18.24
CA MET A 98 7.67 -4.27 19.69
C MET A 98 8.34 -5.60 20.00
N ASP A 99 9.34 -5.59 20.87
CA ASP A 99 9.84 -6.80 21.52
C ASP A 99 8.83 -7.23 22.60
N ILE A 100 8.22 -8.39 22.42
CA ILE A 100 7.15 -8.91 23.30
C ILE A 100 7.62 -9.17 24.71
N GLN A 101 8.93 -9.50 24.90
CA GLN A 101 9.48 -9.86 26.22
C GLN A 101 9.64 -8.65 27.12
N ASN A 102 10.10 -7.52 26.60
CA ASN A 102 10.38 -6.31 27.39
C ASN A 102 9.41 -5.16 27.13
N GLY A 103 8.60 -5.23 26.07
CA GLY A 103 7.62 -4.21 25.68
C GLY A 103 8.23 -2.99 25.00
N GLU A 104 9.52 -3.05 24.63
CA GLU A 104 10.20 -1.95 23.91
C GLU A 104 9.62 -1.80 22.50
N LYS A 105 9.20 -0.60 22.15
CA LYS A 105 8.67 -0.22 20.84
C LYS A 105 9.70 0.55 20.04
N LYS A 106 9.88 0.21 18.76
CA LYS A 106 10.73 0.93 17.82
C LYS A 106 9.89 1.44 16.64
N TYR A 107 9.98 2.72 16.32
CA TYR A 107 9.48 3.26 15.06
C TYR A 107 10.53 2.99 13.97
N LEU A 108 10.25 2.08 13.03
CA LEU A 108 11.24 1.65 12.05
C LEU A 108 11.35 2.59 10.85
N THR A 109 10.24 3.16 10.39
CA THR A 109 10.16 3.97 9.16
C THR A 109 10.19 5.47 9.42
N ASP A 110 10.91 5.92 10.45
CA ASP A 110 11.03 7.33 10.81
C ASP A 110 11.68 8.20 9.70
N GLU A 111 12.61 7.64 8.93
CA GLU A 111 13.25 8.32 7.79
C GLU A 111 12.59 8.01 6.42
N PHE A 112 11.49 7.26 6.40
CA PHE A 112 10.78 6.88 5.18
C PHE A 112 9.49 7.69 5.02
N ASP A 113 9.47 8.60 4.05
CA ASP A 113 8.36 9.56 3.88
C ASP A 113 7.21 9.05 3.00
N TYR A 114 7.04 7.73 2.90
CA TYR A 114 5.94 7.11 2.15
C TYR A 114 5.09 6.23 3.06
N SER A 115 3.81 6.12 2.72
CA SER A 115 2.89 5.16 3.35
C SER A 115 3.30 3.75 2.97
N LEU A 116 3.26 2.84 3.92
CA LEU A 116 3.49 1.42 3.65
C LEU A 116 2.20 0.62 3.73
N ASP A 117 2.19 -0.51 3.07
CA ASP A 117 1.13 -1.50 3.11
C ASP A 117 1.74 -2.91 3.15
N MET A 118 0.97 -3.87 3.59
CA MET A 118 1.31 -5.30 3.62
C MET A 118 2.65 -5.62 4.29
N LEU A 119 2.61 -6.24 5.45
CA LEU A 119 3.78 -6.62 6.23
C LEU A 119 4.04 -8.12 6.13
N ASN A 120 5.25 -8.49 5.71
CA ASN A 120 5.68 -9.89 5.66
C ASN A 120 7.08 -10.04 6.27
N TRP A 121 7.16 -10.76 7.38
CA TRP A 121 8.45 -11.08 8.00
C TRP A 121 9.31 -11.94 7.08
N ALA A 122 10.62 -11.68 7.04
CA ALA A 122 11.59 -12.64 6.55
C ALA A 122 11.64 -13.86 7.47
N GLU A 123 12.08 -15.01 6.96
CA GLU A 123 12.11 -16.26 7.75
C GLU A 123 13.03 -16.18 8.97
N ASP A 124 14.11 -15.41 8.88
CA ASP A 124 15.05 -15.16 9.97
C ASP A 124 14.49 -14.26 11.09
N GLY A 125 13.36 -13.62 10.88
CA GLY A 125 12.73 -12.68 11.82
C GLY A 125 13.53 -11.39 12.06
N GLN A 126 14.50 -11.06 11.20
CA GLN A 126 15.37 -9.88 11.35
C GLN A 126 14.99 -8.73 10.42
N SER A 127 14.13 -9.00 9.45
CA SER A 127 13.67 -7.99 8.51
C SER A 127 12.21 -8.19 8.12
N ILE A 128 11.61 -7.12 7.57
CA ILE A 128 10.22 -7.10 7.13
C ILE A 128 10.18 -6.60 5.68
N TYR A 129 9.52 -7.37 4.81
CA TYR A 129 9.13 -6.94 3.48
C TYR A 129 7.80 -6.21 3.55
N PHE A 130 7.67 -5.13 2.79
CA PHE A 130 6.43 -4.36 2.71
C PHE A 130 6.24 -3.77 1.31
N LEU A 131 5.00 -3.44 0.99
CA LEU A 131 4.65 -2.66 -0.19
C LEU A 131 4.64 -1.17 0.14
N SER A 132 5.02 -0.36 -0.83
CA SER A 132 4.81 1.07 -0.77
C SER A 132 4.66 1.63 -2.19
N VAL A 133 3.67 2.48 -2.37
CA VAL A 133 3.61 3.29 -3.59
C VAL A 133 4.70 4.34 -3.51
N TYR A 134 5.71 4.16 -4.36
CA TYR A 134 6.85 5.05 -4.47
C TYR A 134 6.82 5.72 -5.84
N GLN A 135 6.61 7.03 -5.84
CA GLN A 135 6.47 7.83 -7.06
C GLN A 135 5.43 7.27 -8.05
N GLY A 136 4.26 6.87 -7.52
CA GLY A 136 3.13 6.40 -8.31
C GLY A 136 3.24 4.97 -8.85
N ILE A 137 4.12 4.15 -8.29
CA ILE A 137 4.28 2.72 -8.63
C ILE A 137 4.42 1.95 -7.33
N GLU A 138 3.66 0.86 -7.18
CA GLU A 138 3.71 0.03 -5.98
C GLU A 138 4.88 -0.94 -6.04
N GLN A 139 5.85 -0.74 -5.15
CA GLN A 139 7.12 -1.45 -5.14
C GLN A 139 7.34 -2.20 -3.82
N ILE A 140 8.20 -3.20 -3.87
CA ILE A 140 8.61 -4.00 -2.70
C ILE A 140 9.86 -3.37 -2.07
N PHE A 141 9.77 -3.20 -0.76
CA PHE A 141 10.87 -2.77 0.11
C PHE A 141 11.14 -3.81 1.18
N ASN A 142 12.35 -3.78 1.71
CA ASN A 142 12.75 -4.53 2.91
C ASN A 142 13.31 -3.56 3.94
N ILE A 143 13.04 -3.79 5.22
CA ILE A 143 13.61 -3.03 6.33
C ILE A 143 14.17 -3.95 7.40
N HIS A 144 15.40 -3.72 7.83
CA HIS A 144 16.01 -4.40 8.96
C HIS A 144 15.55 -3.79 10.29
N ILE A 145 15.22 -4.65 11.27
CA ILE A 145 14.68 -4.19 12.57
C ILE A 145 15.73 -3.56 13.50
N ASP A 146 17.02 -3.91 13.34
CA ASP A 146 18.07 -3.43 14.23
C ASP A 146 18.60 -2.07 13.83
N ASP A 147 19.00 -1.90 12.58
CA ASP A 147 19.63 -0.68 12.05
C ASP A 147 18.67 0.21 11.23
N LYS A 148 17.41 -0.23 11.05
CA LYS A 148 16.36 0.45 10.27
C LYS A 148 16.74 0.69 8.81
N LYS A 149 17.71 -0.04 8.28
CA LYS A 149 18.12 0.11 6.89
C LYS A 149 17.01 -0.35 5.96
N ILE A 150 16.56 0.56 5.09
CA ILE A 150 15.55 0.28 4.05
C ILE A 150 16.27 0.01 2.73
N GLU A 151 15.89 -1.06 2.06
CA GLU A 151 16.30 -1.40 0.70
C GLU A 151 15.08 -1.52 -0.21
N GLN A 152 15.12 -0.86 -1.36
CA GLN A 152 14.15 -1.09 -2.42
C GLN A 152 14.53 -2.37 -3.17
N ILE A 153 13.64 -3.36 -3.15
CA ILE A 153 13.87 -4.68 -3.77
C ILE A 153 13.54 -4.67 -5.25
N THR A 154 12.48 -3.97 -5.65
CA THR A 154 11.96 -3.95 -7.02
C THR A 154 11.98 -2.55 -7.61
N THR A 155 12.02 -2.50 -8.94
CA THR A 155 11.95 -1.27 -9.74
C THR A 155 11.20 -1.56 -11.04
N GLY A 156 10.83 -0.51 -11.78
CA GLY A 156 10.17 -0.62 -13.08
C GLY A 156 8.72 -0.15 -13.05
N GLN A 157 8.07 -0.16 -14.22
CA GLN A 157 6.69 0.33 -14.37
C GLN A 157 5.69 -0.82 -14.24
N VAL A 158 5.72 -1.50 -13.11
CA VAL A 158 4.79 -2.57 -12.72
C VAL A 158 4.50 -2.45 -11.23
N ASP A 159 3.27 -2.76 -10.85
CA ASP A 159 2.86 -2.83 -9.44
C ASP A 159 3.00 -4.26 -8.91
N TYR A 160 3.29 -4.36 -7.63
CA TYR A 160 3.26 -5.60 -6.88
C TYR A 160 2.09 -5.57 -5.89
N ALA A 161 1.32 -6.66 -5.82
CA ALA A 161 0.09 -6.71 -5.03
C ALA A 161 0.15 -7.69 -3.86
N ASP A 162 1.07 -8.60 -3.83
CA ASP A 162 1.28 -9.55 -2.74
C ASP A 162 2.75 -9.97 -2.65
N ILE A 163 3.19 -10.32 -1.44
CA ILE A 163 4.56 -10.75 -1.16
C ILE A 163 4.51 -12.00 -0.27
N LYS A 164 5.19 -13.05 -0.70
CA LYS A 164 5.39 -14.25 0.12
C LYS A 164 6.86 -14.61 0.17
N PRO A 165 7.58 -14.34 1.26
CA PRO A 165 8.91 -14.90 1.48
C PRO A 165 8.83 -16.43 1.50
N ILE A 166 9.73 -17.09 0.76
CA ILE A 166 9.83 -18.56 0.69
C ILE A 166 11.07 -19.05 1.41
N ASN A 167 12.11 -18.25 1.37
CA ASN A 167 13.37 -18.43 2.08
C ASN A 167 14.18 -17.12 2.00
N ASP A 168 15.36 -17.09 2.59
CA ASP A 168 16.23 -15.89 2.63
C ASP A 168 16.64 -15.36 1.25
N ASN A 169 16.42 -16.11 0.19
CA ASN A 169 16.87 -15.77 -1.16
C ASN A 169 15.75 -15.62 -2.18
N GLN A 170 14.50 -15.85 -1.79
CA GLN A 170 13.40 -15.91 -2.77
C GLN A 170 12.09 -15.37 -2.22
N LEU A 171 11.45 -14.51 -3.02
CA LEU A 171 10.06 -14.10 -2.83
C LEU A 171 9.19 -14.69 -3.95
N ILE A 172 7.97 -15.06 -3.62
CA ILE A 172 6.88 -15.23 -4.58
C ILE A 172 5.96 -14.01 -4.45
N VAL A 173 5.58 -13.42 -5.58
CA VAL A 173 4.84 -12.16 -5.60
C VAL A 173 3.75 -12.19 -6.67
N LEU A 174 2.71 -11.38 -6.49
CA LEU A 174 1.81 -11.00 -7.57
C LEU A 174 2.31 -9.72 -8.21
N GLN A 175 2.30 -9.67 -9.54
CA GLN A 175 2.71 -8.50 -10.32
C GLN A 175 1.69 -8.21 -11.41
N HIS A 176 1.35 -6.94 -11.57
CA HIS A 176 0.48 -6.46 -12.65
C HIS A 176 0.95 -5.11 -13.22
N SER A 177 0.26 -4.65 -14.25
CA SER A 177 0.43 -3.31 -14.80
C SER A 177 -0.87 -2.85 -15.48
N PHE A 178 -0.92 -1.60 -15.96
CA PHE A 178 -2.04 -1.16 -16.82
C PHE A 178 -2.29 -2.07 -18.03
N SER A 179 -1.29 -2.84 -18.47
CA SER A 179 -1.36 -3.66 -19.68
C SER A 179 -1.41 -5.17 -19.40
N LYS A 180 -1.36 -5.57 -18.14
CA LYS A 180 -1.33 -6.99 -17.77
C LYS A 180 -1.97 -7.19 -16.38
N PRO A 181 -2.95 -8.09 -16.25
CA PRO A 181 -3.50 -8.46 -14.93
C PRO A 181 -2.47 -9.23 -14.10
N ASP A 182 -2.83 -9.52 -12.83
CA ASP A 182 -1.99 -10.28 -11.93
C ASP A 182 -1.54 -11.61 -12.52
N GLU A 183 -0.23 -11.83 -12.44
CA GLU A 183 0.43 -13.12 -12.63
C GLU A 183 1.40 -13.35 -11.46
N ILE A 184 1.74 -14.61 -11.23
CA ILE A 184 2.67 -15.01 -10.18
C ILE A 184 4.10 -14.91 -10.71
N TYR A 185 4.97 -14.27 -9.93
CA TYR A 185 6.40 -14.16 -10.23
C TYR A 185 7.25 -14.65 -9.05
N SER A 186 8.45 -15.08 -9.37
CA SER A 186 9.51 -15.33 -8.40
C SER A 186 10.57 -14.25 -8.52
N ILE A 187 11.03 -13.74 -7.38
CA ILE A 187 12.15 -12.79 -7.28
C ILE A 187 13.30 -13.49 -6.55
N ASN A 188 14.47 -13.58 -7.19
CA ASN A 188 15.69 -14.01 -6.55
C ASN A 188 16.37 -12.80 -5.90
N LEU A 189 16.50 -12.81 -4.57
CA LEU A 189 17.02 -11.67 -3.81
C LEU A 189 18.52 -11.44 -3.98
N ASN A 190 19.30 -12.46 -4.37
CA ASN A 190 20.75 -12.33 -4.56
C ASN A 190 21.12 -11.58 -5.83
N ASN A 191 20.42 -11.84 -6.93
CA ASN A 191 20.73 -11.25 -8.23
C ASN A 191 19.61 -10.37 -8.80
N LYS A 192 18.53 -10.18 -8.04
CA LYS A 192 17.32 -9.41 -8.39
C LYS A 192 16.61 -9.91 -9.67
N ALA A 193 16.87 -11.16 -10.08
CA ALA A 193 16.19 -11.75 -11.25
C ALA A 193 14.71 -12.00 -10.93
N ILE A 194 13.85 -11.57 -11.85
CA ILE A 194 12.39 -11.75 -11.78
C ILE A 194 11.99 -12.75 -12.86
N THR A 195 11.27 -13.80 -12.48
CA THR A 195 10.82 -14.87 -13.36
C THR A 195 9.32 -15.05 -13.25
N GLU A 196 8.60 -14.98 -14.35
CA GLU A 196 7.17 -15.25 -14.42
C GLU A 196 6.91 -16.75 -14.25
N LEU A 197 5.95 -17.11 -13.39
CA LEU A 197 5.62 -18.50 -13.05
C LEU A 197 4.23 -18.90 -13.54
N SER A 198 3.30 -17.97 -13.69
CA SER A 198 1.96 -18.24 -14.23
C SER A 198 1.73 -17.47 -15.53
N PHE A 199 0.83 -17.98 -16.37
CA PHE A 199 0.55 -17.47 -17.71
C PHE A 199 -0.95 -17.55 -18.02
N GLU A 200 -1.79 -17.38 -17.00
CA GLU A 200 -3.24 -17.57 -17.08
C GLU A 200 -3.92 -16.64 -18.09
N ASN A 201 -3.37 -15.43 -18.25
CA ASN A 201 -3.93 -14.43 -19.13
C ASN A 201 -3.27 -14.39 -20.53
N LYS A 202 -2.24 -15.20 -20.74
CA LYS A 202 -1.39 -15.09 -21.96
C LYS A 202 -2.18 -15.29 -23.25
N GLU A 203 -3.01 -16.32 -23.34
CA GLU A 203 -3.77 -16.63 -24.55
C GLU A 203 -4.71 -15.48 -24.94
N THR A 204 -5.34 -14.84 -23.97
CA THR A 204 -6.22 -13.68 -24.19
C THR A 204 -5.42 -12.45 -24.58
N LEU A 205 -4.33 -12.16 -23.86
CA LEU A 205 -3.52 -10.96 -24.10
C LEU A 205 -2.78 -11.00 -25.44
N ASP A 206 -2.36 -12.18 -25.90
CA ASP A 206 -1.73 -12.34 -27.22
C ASP A 206 -2.67 -11.96 -28.40
N GLN A 207 -3.99 -11.92 -28.17
CA GLN A 207 -5.00 -11.52 -29.16
C GLN A 207 -5.38 -10.03 -29.07
N ILE A 208 -4.86 -9.30 -28.09
CA ILE A 208 -5.22 -7.90 -27.80
C ILE A 208 -4.01 -7.00 -28.05
N THR A 209 -4.22 -5.89 -28.75
CA THR A 209 -3.21 -4.84 -28.87
C THR A 209 -3.43 -3.80 -27.78
N MET A 210 -2.50 -3.70 -26.84
CA MET A 210 -2.51 -2.68 -25.79
C MET A 210 -1.96 -1.34 -26.30
N GLY A 211 -2.48 -0.25 -25.76
CA GLY A 211 -1.96 1.08 -25.97
C GLY A 211 -0.66 1.33 -25.20
N LYS A 212 0.21 2.19 -25.74
CA LYS A 212 1.43 2.61 -25.03
C LYS A 212 1.05 3.35 -23.75
N VAL A 213 1.69 3.01 -22.64
CA VAL A 213 1.68 3.77 -21.39
C VAL A 213 2.91 4.65 -21.31
N GLU A 214 2.75 5.91 -20.96
CA GLU A 214 3.84 6.87 -20.87
C GLU A 214 3.76 7.63 -19.55
N GLU A 215 4.89 7.73 -18.87
CA GLU A 215 5.09 8.54 -17.68
C GLU A 215 5.39 9.99 -18.06
N ARG A 216 4.68 10.95 -17.47
CA ARG A 216 4.96 12.38 -17.63
C ARG A 216 4.94 13.10 -16.30
N TRP A 217 5.97 13.90 -16.05
CA TRP A 217 6.01 14.82 -14.91
C TRP A 217 5.61 16.22 -15.37
N ILE A 218 4.46 16.69 -14.93
CA ILE A 218 3.85 17.95 -15.35
C ILE A 218 4.02 18.98 -14.22
N ALA A 219 4.38 20.21 -14.58
CA ALA A 219 4.42 21.30 -13.61
C ALA A 219 2.98 21.71 -13.23
N THR A 220 2.71 21.78 -11.93
CA THR A 220 1.45 22.29 -11.39
C THR A 220 1.44 23.81 -11.40
N THR A 221 0.29 24.44 -11.17
CA THR A 221 0.13 25.91 -11.16
C THR A 221 0.96 26.61 -10.08
N ASP A 222 1.44 25.89 -9.08
CA ASP A 222 2.36 26.35 -8.01
C ASP A 222 3.79 25.82 -8.17
N ASN A 223 4.17 25.38 -9.38
CA ASN A 223 5.50 24.91 -9.77
C ASN A 223 6.00 23.64 -9.05
N LYS A 224 5.12 22.82 -8.53
CA LYS A 224 5.48 21.45 -8.09
C LYS A 224 5.40 20.50 -9.29
N LYS A 225 6.01 19.32 -9.17
CA LYS A 225 5.97 18.27 -10.20
C LYS A 225 4.91 17.24 -9.84
N MET A 226 4.04 16.93 -10.79
CA MET A 226 2.98 15.95 -10.66
C MET A 226 3.16 14.84 -11.69
N LEU A 227 3.24 13.60 -11.24
CA LEU A 227 3.21 12.45 -12.13
C LEU A 227 1.85 12.34 -12.80
N THR A 228 1.86 12.15 -14.12
CA THR A 228 0.67 11.92 -14.93
C THR A 228 0.92 10.75 -15.86
N TRP A 229 0.12 9.71 -15.77
CA TRP A 229 0.13 8.63 -16.72
C TRP A 229 -0.66 9.02 -17.98
N ILE A 230 -0.06 8.75 -19.14
CA ILE A 230 -0.73 8.91 -20.44
C ILE A 230 -0.86 7.53 -21.07
N ILE A 231 -2.09 7.12 -21.36
CA ILE A 231 -2.36 5.87 -22.06
C ILE A 231 -2.90 6.21 -23.44
N TYR A 232 -2.16 5.83 -24.46
CA TYR A 232 -2.53 6.06 -25.85
C TYR A 232 -3.45 4.97 -26.38
N PRO A 233 -4.33 5.26 -27.35
CA PRO A 233 -5.07 4.21 -28.05
C PRO A 233 -4.13 3.23 -28.77
N PRO A 234 -4.53 1.96 -28.96
CA PRO A 234 -3.82 1.05 -29.83
C PRO A 234 -3.60 1.67 -31.23
N HIS A 235 -2.44 1.43 -31.81
CA HIS A 235 -2.05 1.98 -33.14
C HIS A 235 -2.07 3.52 -33.18
N PHE A 236 -1.74 4.19 -32.08
CA PHE A 236 -1.67 5.64 -31.98
C PHE A 236 -0.79 6.24 -33.08
N ASP A 237 -1.32 7.23 -33.81
CA ASP A 237 -0.62 7.99 -34.84
C ASP A 237 -0.42 9.44 -34.35
N PRO A 238 0.81 9.91 -34.10
CA PRO A 238 1.08 11.24 -33.57
C PRO A 238 0.68 12.37 -34.53
N ASN A 239 0.40 12.05 -35.81
CA ASN A 239 -0.08 13.04 -36.78
C ASN A 239 -1.60 13.22 -36.78
N LYS A 240 -2.33 12.43 -35.99
CA LYS A 240 -3.78 12.52 -35.84
C LYS A 240 -4.16 13.20 -34.54
N LYS A 241 -5.35 13.79 -34.50
CA LYS A 241 -5.95 14.30 -33.27
C LYS A 241 -6.87 13.25 -32.68
N TYR A 242 -6.81 13.12 -31.37
CA TYR A 242 -7.63 12.19 -30.57
C TYR A 242 -8.37 12.97 -29.51
N PRO A 243 -9.60 12.60 -29.18
CA PRO A 243 -10.24 13.09 -27.96
C PRO A 243 -9.47 12.60 -26.74
N ALA A 244 -9.46 13.39 -25.65
CA ALA A 244 -8.83 13.01 -24.40
C ALA A 244 -9.89 12.78 -23.32
N LEU A 245 -9.61 11.83 -22.42
CA LEU A 245 -10.35 11.61 -21.19
C LEU A 245 -9.42 11.90 -20.01
N LEU A 246 -9.86 12.81 -19.15
CA LEU A 246 -9.22 13.05 -17.87
C LEU A 246 -9.75 12.04 -16.84
N TYR A 247 -8.87 11.19 -16.33
CA TYR A 247 -9.20 10.24 -15.26
C TYR A 247 -8.99 10.90 -13.90
N CYS A 248 -10.08 11.23 -13.20
CA CYS A 248 -10.04 11.83 -11.89
C CYS A 248 -10.14 10.74 -10.81
N GLN A 249 -9.00 10.34 -10.26
CA GLN A 249 -8.96 9.35 -9.19
C GLN A 249 -9.65 9.87 -7.94
N GLY A 250 -10.52 9.04 -7.39
CA GLY A 250 -11.24 9.27 -6.14
C GLY A 250 -10.53 8.64 -4.94
N GLY A 251 -11.25 8.58 -3.83
CA GLY A 251 -10.79 7.84 -2.69
C GLY A 251 -10.75 8.56 -1.33
N PRO A 252 -10.30 9.80 -1.13
CA PRO A 252 -9.65 10.79 -1.99
C PRO A 252 -8.14 10.58 -2.16
N GLN A 253 -7.51 9.65 -1.44
CA GLN A 253 -6.06 9.50 -1.32
C GLN A 253 -5.46 8.37 -2.17
N SER A 254 -6.28 7.58 -2.85
CA SER A 254 -5.78 6.47 -3.69
C SER A 254 -4.98 6.97 -4.90
N PRO A 255 -3.72 6.56 -5.10
CA PRO A 255 -2.93 6.97 -6.24
C PRO A 255 -3.39 6.31 -7.54
N VAL A 256 -2.99 6.90 -8.65
CA VAL A 256 -2.99 6.21 -9.94
C VAL A 256 -1.62 5.58 -10.11
N SER A 257 -1.50 4.31 -9.76
CA SER A 257 -0.32 3.49 -9.96
C SER A 257 -0.42 2.70 -11.28
N GLN A 258 0.29 1.60 -11.41
CA GLN A 258 0.17 0.68 -12.56
C GLN A 258 -0.98 -0.34 -12.41
N PHE A 259 -2.01 0.00 -11.63
CA PHE A 259 -3.08 -0.91 -11.25
C PHE A 259 -3.81 -1.54 -12.45
N TRP A 260 -4.10 -2.82 -12.39
CA TRP A 260 -5.07 -3.49 -13.26
C TRP A 260 -6.45 -3.46 -12.62
N SER A 261 -7.47 -3.08 -13.39
CA SER A 261 -8.85 -3.09 -12.92
C SER A 261 -9.80 -3.62 -13.99
N TYR A 262 -10.61 -4.59 -13.63
CA TYR A 262 -11.70 -5.06 -14.49
C TYR A 262 -12.89 -4.10 -14.52
N ARG A 263 -12.99 -3.20 -13.54
CA ARG A 263 -14.05 -2.18 -13.46
C ARG A 263 -13.68 -0.88 -14.17
N TRP A 264 -12.45 -0.39 -13.94
CA TRP A 264 -11.94 0.89 -14.46
C TRP A 264 -10.65 0.66 -15.25
N ASN A 265 -10.77 -0.06 -16.35
CA ASN A 265 -9.64 -0.41 -17.19
C ASN A 265 -9.26 0.74 -18.13
N LEU A 266 -8.12 1.38 -17.89
CA LEU A 266 -7.66 2.53 -18.69
C LEU A 266 -7.26 2.12 -20.11
N GLN A 267 -6.79 0.90 -20.32
CA GLN A 267 -6.51 0.36 -21.67
C GLN A 267 -7.79 0.20 -22.49
N LEU A 268 -8.87 -0.29 -21.87
CA LEU A 268 -10.17 -0.41 -22.54
C LEU A 268 -10.73 0.97 -22.93
N MET A 269 -10.56 1.96 -22.04
CA MET A 269 -10.94 3.34 -22.35
C MET A 269 -10.13 3.89 -23.54
N ALA A 270 -8.81 3.66 -23.54
CA ALA A 270 -7.94 4.07 -24.63
C ALA A 270 -8.27 3.34 -25.96
N ALA A 271 -8.60 2.06 -25.90
CA ALA A 271 -8.99 1.26 -27.08
C ALA A 271 -10.25 1.78 -27.79
N ASN A 272 -11.08 2.60 -27.10
CA ASN A 272 -12.19 3.31 -27.71
C ASN A 272 -11.79 4.60 -28.43
N GLY A 273 -10.50 4.81 -28.68
CA GLY A 273 -9.98 5.92 -29.47
C GLY A 273 -9.67 7.19 -28.67
N TYR A 274 -9.54 7.09 -27.35
CA TYR A 274 -9.20 8.21 -26.48
C TYR A 274 -7.73 8.15 -26.05
N VAL A 275 -7.14 9.33 -25.86
CA VAL A 275 -5.93 9.47 -25.03
C VAL A 275 -6.38 9.64 -23.59
N ILE A 276 -5.95 8.75 -22.71
CA ILE A 276 -6.26 8.84 -21.27
C ILE A 276 -5.18 9.65 -20.58
N VAL A 277 -5.58 10.61 -19.78
CA VAL A 277 -4.73 11.47 -18.96
C VAL A 277 -5.08 11.19 -17.50
N ALA A 278 -4.19 10.57 -16.76
CA ALA A 278 -4.42 10.12 -15.39
C ALA A 278 -3.39 10.73 -14.42
N PRO A 279 -3.66 11.95 -13.90
CA PRO A 279 -2.73 12.68 -13.04
C PRO A 279 -2.83 12.21 -11.59
N ASN A 280 -1.66 12.15 -10.93
CA ASN A 280 -1.52 11.97 -9.50
C ASN A 280 -1.51 13.32 -8.78
N ARG A 281 -2.66 14.00 -8.76
CA ARG A 281 -2.83 15.27 -8.08
C ARG A 281 -2.50 15.19 -6.59
N ARG A 282 -2.25 16.31 -5.94
CA ARG A 282 -2.01 16.33 -4.49
C ARG A 282 -3.18 15.75 -3.70
N GLY A 283 -2.85 15.18 -2.55
CA GLY A 283 -3.77 14.43 -1.70
C GLY A 283 -3.74 12.93 -1.93
N LEU A 284 -2.89 12.42 -2.84
CA LEU A 284 -2.68 10.99 -3.06
C LEU A 284 -1.38 10.55 -2.38
N TYR A 285 -1.35 9.34 -1.80
CA TYR A 285 -0.11 8.80 -1.25
C TYR A 285 0.86 8.36 -2.36
N GLY A 286 2.13 8.11 -1.99
CA GLY A 286 3.18 7.76 -2.94
C GLY A 286 4.06 8.94 -3.40
N PHE A 287 3.88 10.13 -2.81
CA PHE A 287 4.65 11.35 -3.12
C PHE A 287 5.09 12.13 -1.87
N GLY A 288 5.13 11.45 -0.72
CA GLY A 288 5.45 12.00 0.58
C GLY A 288 4.24 12.53 1.36
N GLN A 289 4.41 12.70 2.68
CA GLN A 289 3.36 13.14 3.59
C GLN A 289 2.85 14.55 3.26
N GLU A 290 3.75 15.46 2.87
CA GLU A 290 3.36 16.83 2.48
C GLU A 290 2.37 16.82 1.30
N TRP A 291 2.60 15.97 0.29
CA TRP A 291 1.70 15.84 -0.86
C TRP A 291 0.36 15.23 -0.46
N LEU A 292 0.39 14.22 0.38
CA LEU A 292 -0.79 13.49 0.84
C LEU A 292 -1.74 14.38 1.65
N GLU A 293 -1.23 15.11 2.65
CA GLU A 293 -2.08 15.88 3.57
C GLU A 293 -2.70 17.14 2.97
N GLN A 294 -2.21 17.63 1.80
CA GLN A 294 -2.74 18.84 1.17
C GLN A 294 -4.20 18.72 0.68
N ILE A 295 -4.79 17.53 0.71
CA ILE A 295 -6.23 17.35 0.44
C ILE A 295 -7.08 17.66 1.66
N SER A 296 -6.55 17.49 2.88
CA SER A 296 -7.26 17.68 4.13
C SER A 296 -7.66 19.15 4.30
N GLY A 297 -8.97 19.41 4.46
CA GLY A 297 -9.51 20.76 4.49
C GLY A 297 -9.39 21.56 3.17
N GLY A 298 -8.78 20.98 2.13
CA GLY A 298 -8.45 21.60 0.85
C GLY A 298 -9.24 21.09 -0.37
N TYR A 299 -10.29 20.34 -0.17
CA TYR A 299 -11.14 19.80 -1.23
C TYR A 299 -11.69 20.94 -2.13
N GLY A 300 -11.49 20.83 -3.45
CA GLY A 300 -11.84 21.89 -4.38
C GLY A 300 -10.85 23.06 -4.46
N GLY A 301 -9.75 22.99 -3.71
CA GLY A 301 -8.65 23.97 -3.71
C GLY A 301 -7.57 23.68 -4.76
N GLN A 302 -6.32 23.59 -4.33
CA GLN A 302 -5.18 23.37 -5.22
C GLN A 302 -5.23 22.00 -5.92
N ASN A 303 -5.78 20.98 -5.28
CA ASN A 303 -5.99 19.66 -5.89
C ASN A 303 -6.85 19.71 -7.18
N MET A 304 -7.80 20.65 -7.27
CA MET A 304 -8.58 20.86 -8.50
C MET A 304 -7.75 21.59 -9.56
N LYS A 305 -6.90 22.55 -9.15
CA LYS A 305 -6.00 23.25 -10.08
C LYS A 305 -4.92 22.31 -10.67
N ASP A 306 -4.60 21.22 -9.99
CA ASP A 306 -3.68 20.21 -10.50
C ASP A 306 -4.25 19.44 -11.69
N TYR A 307 -5.58 19.43 -11.88
CA TYR A 307 -6.25 18.83 -13.05
C TYR A 307 -6.31 19.74 -14.28
N PHE A 308 -6.12 21.06 -14.12
CA PHE A 308 -6.27 22.09 -15.17
C PHE A 308 -5.01 22.93 -15.35
#